data_391bf16a24062d2cb095a7be34841a26
#
_entry.id   391bf16a24062d2cb095a7be34841a26
#
_cell.length_a   1.000
_cell.length_b   1.000
_cell.length_c   1.000
_cell.angle_alpha   90.00
_cell.angle_beta   90.00
_cell.angle_gamma   90.00
#
_symmetry.space_group_name_H-M   'P 1'
#
loop_
_entity.id
_entity.type
_entity.pdbx_description
1 polymer ?
#
loop_
_entity_poly.entity_id
_entity_poly.type
_entity_poly.pdbx_seq_one_letter_code
_entity_poly.pdbx_strand_id
1 'polypeptide(L)'
;RSVSRGLGDVYKRQLSEVATLAVVTNGFQKVQIRRLAESGVLNFMEDVFVSEKMDSEKPNRRIFDAALRALGVENREHVLVVGDGLSSDIQGGVNAGLDTCWYNPSHAENPGKVVPTYEIADLKELYPLVMEQEELANVGLKNRRHQC
;
A
#
# COMPACT_ATOMS: atom_id res chain seq x y z
N ARG A 1 9.06 -13.07 0.66
CA ARG A 1 8.26 -13.70 1.70
C ARG A 1 7.07 -14.45 1.11
N SER A 2 6.89 -15.68 1.50
CA SER A 2 5.83 -16.52 0.95
C SER A 2 4.47 -16.05 1.45
N VAL A 3 3.66 -15.59 0.53
CA VAL A 3 2.23 -15.55 0.73
C VAL A 3 1.74 -16.97 0.42
N SER A 4 1.02 -17.59 1.35
CA SER A 4 0.52 -18.94 1.13
C SER A 4 -0.35 -18.96 -0.12
N ARG A 5 -0.02 -19.84 -1.06
CA ARG A 5 -0.84 -20.10 -2.23
C ARG A 5 -2.23 -20.55 -1.77
N GLY A 6 -3.28 -20.06 -2.38
CA GLY A 6 -4.66 -20.42 -2.05
C GLY A 6 -5.37 -19.34 -1.25
N LEU A 7 -5.16 -19.26 0.07
CA LEU A 7 -5.79 -18.24 0.91
C LEU A 7 -5.34 -16.83 0.53
N GLY A 8 -4.06 -16.68 0.16
CA GLY A 8 -3.52 -15.42 -0.30
C GLY A 8 -4.12 -14.94 -1.62
N ASP A 9 -4.43 -15.84 -2.54
CA ASP A 9 -4.98 -15.49 -3.84
C ASP A 9 -6.43 -15.03 -3.74
N VAL A 10 -7.25 -15.69 -2.95
CA VAL A 10 -8.64 -15.28 -2.67
C VAL A 10 -8.66 -13.88 -2.07
N TYR A 11 -7.78 -13.64 -1.16
CA TYR A 11 -7.66 -12.39 -0.44
C TYR A 11 -7.21 -11.23 -1.36
N LYS A 12 -6.19 -11.44 -2.16
CA LYS A 12 -5.71 -10.45 -3.14
C LYS A 12 -6.80 -10.12 -4.16
N ARG A 13 -7.55 -11.12 -4.59
CA ARG A 13 -8.68 -10.94 -5.50
C ARG A 13 -9.75 -10.05 -4.88
N GLN A 14 -10.13 -10.30 -3.62
CA GLN A 14 -11.08 -9.47 -2.91
C GLN A 14 -10.63 -8.00 -2.85
N LEU A 15 -9.37 -7.76 -2.50
CA LEU A 15 -8.83 -6.40 -2.48
C LEU A 15 -8.85 -5.75 -3.86
N SER A 16 -8.48 -6.47 -4.91
CA SER A 16 -8.44 -5.93 -6.28
C SER A 16 -9.82 -5.52 -6.80
N GLU A 17 -10.90 -6.09 -6.25
CA GLU A 17 -12.27 -5.73 -6.60
C GLU A 17 -12.70 -4.39 -6.01
N VAL A 18 -12.09 -3.95 -4.91
CA VAL A 18 -12.49 -2.74 -4.19
C VAL A 18 -11.44 -1.64 -4.21
N ALA A 19 -10.23 -1.94 -4.64
CA ALA A 19 -9.12 -0.98 -4.69
C ALA A 19 -8.20 -1.27 -5.87
N THR A 20 -7.59 -0.22 -6.40
CA THR A 20 -6.49 -0.36 -7.35
C THR A 20 -5.23 -0.71 -6.58
N LEU A 21 -4.59 -1.83 -6.93
CA LEU A 21 -3.39 -2.31 -6.27
C LEU A 21 -2.16 -2.02 -7.12
N ALA A 22 -1.12 -1.51 -6.49
CA ALA A 22 0.17 -1.29 -7.14
C ALA A 22 1.30 -1.64 -6.19
N VAL A 23 2.45 -1.95 -6.74
CA VAL A 23 3.65 -2.27 -5.96
C VAL A 23 4.68 -1.16 -6.14
N VAL A 24 5.25 -0.71 -5.03
CA VAL A 24 6.42 0.15 -4.99
C VAL A 24 7.53 -0.60 -4.28
N THR A 25 8.60 -0.90 -4.98
CA THR A 25 9.66 -1.76 -4.45
C THR A 25 11.05 -1.21 -4.74
N ASN A 26 11.94 -1.33 -3.75
CA ASN A 26 13.35 -1.03 -3.93
C ASN A 26 14.06 -2.23 -4.58
N GLY A 27 15.09 -1.97 -5.38
CA GLY A 27 15.91 -2.99 -5.98
C GLY A 27 15.98 -2.93 -7.50
N PHE A 28 16.47 -4.01 -8.09
CA PHE A 28 16.64 -4.12 -9.53
C PHE A 28 15.37 -4.63 -10.18
N GLN A 29 14.94 -3.97 -11.25
CA GLN A 29 13.68 -4.27 -11.92
C GLN A 29 13.56 -5.76 -12.30
N LYS A 30 14.60 -6.31 -12.90
CA LYS A 30 14.62 -7.69 -13.37
C LYS A 30 14.36 -8.70 -12.24
N VAL A 31 14.98 -8.48 -11.09
CA VAL A 31 14.85 -9.36 -9.92
C VAL A 31 13.46 -9.21 -9.29
N GLN A 32 12.98 -7.98 -9.11
CA GLN A 32 11.70 -7.73 -8.45
C GLN A 32 10.51 -8.19 -9.29
N ILE A 33 10.52 -7.93 -10.58
CA ILE A 33 9.45 -8.40 -11.48
C ILE A 33 9.40 -9.92 -11.48
N ARG A 34 10.54 -10.60 -11.51
CA ARG A 34 10.60 -12.06 -11.45
C ARG A 34 10.00 -12.61 -10.15
N ARG A 35 10.36 -12.03 -9.02
CA ARG A 35 9.81 -12.42 -7.71
C ARG A 35 8.30 -12.25 -7.64
N LEU A 36 7.79 -11.12 -8.12
CA LEU A 36 6.37 -10.82 -8.14
C LEU A 36 5.61 -11.76 -9.07
N ALA A 37 6.18 -12.08 -10.24
CA ALA A 37 5.59 -13.04 -11.18
C ALA A 37 5.50 -14.44 -10.57
N GLU A 38 6.57 -14.90 -9.92
CA GLU A 38 6.61 -16.21 -9.26
C GLU A 38 5.62 -16.32 -8.10
N SER A 39 5.35 -15.21 -7.40
CA SER A 39 4.40 -15.18 -6.28
C SER A 39 2.93 -15.07 -6.72
N GLY A 40 2.66 -14.83 -7.99
CA GLY A 40 1.32 -14.58 -8.51
C GLY A 40 0.75 -13.20 -8.20
N VAL A 41 1.49 -12.35 -7.53
CA VAL A 41 1.03 -11.00 -7.13
C VAL A 41 0.73 -10.11 -8.34
N LEU A 42 1.50 -10.26 -9.43
CA LEU A 42 1.32 -9.43 -10.63
C LEU A 42 -0.07 -9.52 -11.25
N ASN A 43 -0.76 -10.66 -11.08
CA ASN A 43 -2.10 -10.86 -11.62
C ASN A 43 -3.14 -9.88 -11.06
N PHE A 44 -2.86 -9.28 -9.90
CA PHE A 44 -3.77 -8.39 -9.20
C PHE A 44 -3.29 -6.94 -9.16
N MET A 45 -2.12 -6.66 -9.73
CA MET A 45 -1.50 -5.34 -9.68
C MET A 45 -1.78 -4.55 -10.95
N GLU A 46 -2.21 -3.31 -10.79
CA GLU A 46 -2.35 -2.37 -11.89
C GLU A 46 -0.99 -2.00 -12.47
N ASP A 47 0.00 -1.78 -11.61
CA ASP A 47 1.35 -1.45 -12.04
C ASP A 47 2.38 -1.80 -10.96
N VAL A 48 3.64 -1.83 -11.35
CA VAL A 48 4.79 -2.07 -10.47
C VAL A 48 5.83 -0.98 -10.71
N PHE A 49 6.18 -0.31 -9.63
CA PHE A 49 7.18 0.78 -9.65
C PHE A 49 8.44 0.32 -8.94
N VAL A 50 9.51 0.18 -9.68
CA VAL A 50 10.79 -0.32 -9.17
C VAL A 50 11.78 0.84 -9.10
N SER A 51 12.49 0.96 -7.98
CA SER A 51 13.40 2.07 -7.70
C SER A 51 14.46 2.29 -8.79
N GLU A 52 15.01 1.22 -9.33
CA GLU A 52 15.99 1.29 -10.42
C GLU A 52 15.47 2.08 -11.62
N LYS A 53 14.22 1.82 -12.01
CA LYS A 53 13.59 2.45 -13.17
C LYS A 53 13.06 3.85 -12.86
N MET A 54 12.70 4.10 -11.61
CA MET A 54 12.11 5.37 -11.18
C MET A 54 13.17 6.42 -10.79
N ASP A 55 14.43 6.02 -10.73
CA ASP A 55 15.55 6.84 -10.26
C ASP A 55 15.28 7.48 -8.88
N SER A 56 14.61 6.71 -8.04
CA SER A 56 14.25 7.11 -6.67
C SER A 56 13.88 5.86 -5.88
N GLU A 57 14.29 5.78 -4.64
CA GLU A 57 13.99 4.64 -3.76
C GLU A 57 13.30 5.10 -2.47
N LYS A 58 12.51 4.19 -1.89
CA LYS A 58 11.91 4.42 -0.57
C LYS A 58 13.02 4.60 0.48
N PRO A 59 12.90 5.52 1.43
CA PRO A 59 11.71 6.29 1.80
C PRO A 59 11.56 7.65 1.10
N ASN A 60 12.28 7.89 0.01
CA ASN A 60 12.15 9.15 -0.72
C ASN A 60 10.72 9.29 -1.26
N ARG A 61 10.08 10.43 -0.98
CA ARG A 61 8.72 10.69 -1.44
C ARG A 61 8.57 10.69 -2.96
N ARG A 62 9.65 10.95 -3.70
CA ARG A 62 9.62 11.07 -5.16
C ARG A 62 9.12 9.80 -5.84
N ILE A 63 9.47 8.61 -5.33
CA ILE A 63 8.99 7.37 -5.92
C ILE A 63 7.47 7.21 -5.74
N PHE A 64 6.94 7.62 -4.58
CA PHE A 64 5.51 7.62 -4.35
C PHE A 64 4.79 8.68 -5.17
N ASP A 65 5.33 9.89 -5.24
CA ASP A 65 4.76 10.97 -6.05
C ASP A 65 4.67 10.56 -7.54
N ALA A 66 5.73 9.93 -8.06
CA ALA A 66 5.78 9.46 -9.44
C ALA A 66 4.81 8.29 -9.68
N ALA A 67 4.70 7.37 -8.74
CA ALA A 67 3.75 6.26 -8.82
C ALA A 67 2.31 6.75 -8.86
N LEU A 68 1.95 7.66 -7.98
CA LEU A 68 0.60 8.24 -7.92
C LEU A 68 0.26 9.00 -9.21
N ARG A 69 1.22 9.73 -9.75
CA ARG A 69 1.06 10.43 -11.03
C ARG A 69 0.80 9.45 -12.17
N ALA A 70 1.59 8.38 -12.23
CA ALA A 70 1.43 7.35 -13.26
C ALA A 70 0.09 6.62 -13.17
N LEU A 71 -0.43 6.42 -11.95
CA LEU A 71 -1.72 5.81 -11.71
C LEU A 71 -2.90 6.77 -11.87
N GLY A 72 -2.64 8.06 -12.06
CA GLY A 72 -3.70 9.07 -12.20
C GLY A 72 -4.41 9.38 -10.89
N VAL A 73 -3.77 9.17 -9.76
CA VAL A 73 -4.36 9.43 -8.45
C VAL A 73 -4.15 10.89 -8.07
N GLU A 74 -5.23 11.62 -7.86
CA GLU A 74 -5.20 13.02 -7.45
C GLU A 74 -5.42 13.20 -5.95
N ASN A 75 -6.30 12.40 -5.35
CA ASN A 75 -6.65 12.50 -3.94
C ASN A 75 -5.84 11.52 -3.08
N ARG A 76 -4.85 12.07 -2.37
CA ARG A 76 -3.97 11.28 -1.50
C ARG A 76 -4.67 10.72 -0.26
N GLU A 77 -5.80 11.26 0.13
CA GLU A 77 -6.60 10.74 1.24
C GLU A 77 -7.15 9.34 0.96
N HIS A 78 -7.23 8.96 -0.31
CA HIS A 78 -7.71 7.64 -0.74
C HIS A 78 -6.57 6.65 -1.01
N VAL A 79 -5.38 6.96 -0.55
CA VAL A 79 -4.19 6.12 -0.76
C VAL A 79 -3.72 5.54 0.56
N LEU A 80 -3.47 4.24 0.56
CA LEU A 80 -2.90 3.53 1.71
C LEU A 80 -1.61 2.82 1.29
N VAL A 81 -0.52 3.14 1.96
CA VAL A 81 0.75 2.43 1.79
C VAL A 81 0.81 1.29 2.78
N VAL A 82 0.99 0.07 2.28
CA VAL A 82 1.09 -1.14 3.11
C VAL A 82 2.49 -1.73 2.97
N GLY A 83 3.15 -1.98 4.07
CA GLY A 83 4.47 -2.61 4.04
C GLY A 83 4.98 -3.01 5.41
N ASP A 84 6.02 -3.82 5.41
CA ASP A 84 6.66 -4.31 6.63
C ASP A 84 7.86 -3.46 7.07
N GLY A 85 8.38 -2.63 6.19
CA GLY A 85 9.55 -1.78 6.46
C GLY A 85 9.16 -0.44 7.07
N LEU A 86 9.43 -0.24 8.36
CA LEU A 86 9.18 1.05 9.01
C LEU A 86 10.01 2.17 8.41
N SER A 87 11.28 1.92 8.11
CA SER A 87 12.21 2.92 7.58
C SER A 87 12.07 3.16 6.07
N SER A 88 11.45 2.24 5.35
CA SER A 88 11.25 2.32 3.90
C SER A 88 9.80 2.63 3.53
N ASP A 89 8.90 1.68 3.75
CA ASP A 89 7.49 1.79 3.35
C ASP A 89 6.75 2.82 4.17
N ILE A 90 6.81 2.70 5.48
CA ILE A 90 6.02 3.55 6.37
C ILE A 90 6.58 4.96 6.37
N GLN A 91 7.88 5.11 6.54
CA GLN A 91 8.51 6.43 6.47
C GLN A 91 8.28 7.09 5.11
N GLY A 92 8.38 6.32 4.03
CA GLY A 92 8.12 6.83 2.68
C GLY A 92 6.70 7.31 2.49
N GLY A 93 5.72 6.55 2.98
CA GLY A 93 4.32 6.95 2.95
C GLY A 93 4.07 8.23 3.73
N VAL A 94 4.63 8.33 4.93
CA VAL A 94 4.56 9.56 5.76
C VAL A 94 5.18 10.74 5.02
N ASN A 95 6.37 10.56 4.44
CA ASN A 95 7.05 11.61 3.68
C ASN A 95 6.23 12.11 2.49
N ALA A 96 5.44 11.24 1.89
CA ALA A 96 4.58 11.58 0.76
C ALA A 96 3.19 12.08 1.18
N GLY A 97 2.92 12.17 2.47
CA GLY A 97 1.62 12.61 2.99
C GLY A 97 0.51 11.60 2.81
N LEU A 98 0.82 10.31 2.86
CA LEU A 98 -0.12 9.22 2.66
C LEU A 98 -0.40 8.49 3.98
N ASP A 99 -1.60 7.92 4.10
CA ASP A 99 -1.89 6.99 5.17
C ASP A 99 -1.05 5.72 5.02
N THR A 100 -0.69 5.14 6.14
CA THR A 100 0.22 4.00 6.18
C THR A 100 -0.34 2.88 7.03
N CYS A 101 -0.05 1.64 6.61
CA CYS A 101 -0.42 0.43 7.34
C CYS A 101 0.83 -0.44 7.50
N TRP A 102 1.28 -0.58 8.73
CA TRP A 102 2.44 -1.42 9.02
C TRP A 102 2.03 -2.88 9.15
N TYR A 103 2.52 -3.70 8.22
CA TYR A 103 2.35 -5.14 8.30
C TYR A 103 3.40 -5.70 9.24
N ASN A 104 2.96 -6.12 10.43
CA ASN A 104 3.81 -6.58 11.52
C ASN A 104 3.37 -7.95 12.05
N PRO A 105 3.62 -9.03 11.29
CA PRO A 105 3.15 -10.37 11.67
C PRO A 105 3.85 -10.94 12.91
N SER A 106 5.04 -10.46 13.25
CA SER A 106 5.78 -10.92 14.42
C SER A 106 5.47 -10.13 15.70
N HIS A 107 4.58 -9.13 15.63
CA HIS A 107 4.26 -8.23 16.75
C HIS A 107 5.51 -7.57 17.35
N ALA A 108 6.46 -7.20 16.48
CA ALA A 108 7.66 -6.49 16.91
C ALA A 108 7.29 -5.11 17.46
N GLU A 109 8.08 -4.62 18.42
CA GLU A 109 7.93 -3.26 18.91
C GLU A 109 8.38 -2.26 17.84
N ASN A 110 7.69 -1.12 17.77
CA ASN A 110 8.13 -0.01 16.94
C ASN A 110 9.19 0.79 17.72
N PRO A 111 10.46 0.71 17.32
CA PRO A 111 11.55 1.34 18.09
C PRO A 111 11.65 2.84 17.84
N GLY A 112 10.83 3.38 16.96
CA GLY A 112 11.20 4.60 16.36
C GLY A 112 10.22 5.72 16.39
N LYS A 113 10.53 6.63 15.52
CA LYS A 113 9.99 7.97 15.41
C LYS A 113 8.82 8.04 14.46
N VAL A 114 8.67 7.03 13.59
CA VAL A 114 7.58 7.00 12.61
C VAL A 114 6.39 6.24 13.19
N VAL A 115 5.22 6.86 13.11
CA VAL A 115 3.98 6.25 13.59
C VAL A 115 3.11 5.90 12.38
N PRO A 116 2.85 4.59 12.15
CA PRO A 116 1.93 4.20 11.09
C PRO A 116 0.49 4.62 11.44
N THR A 117 -0.32 4.87 10.42
CA THR A 117 -1.75 5.14 10.63
C THR A 117 -2.46 3.91 11.19
N TYR A 118 -2.10 2.74 10.67
CA TYR A 118 -2.64 1.44 11.09
C TYR A 118 -1.51 0.43 11.24
N GLU A 119 -1.77 -0.61 12.04
CA GLU A 119 -0.89 -1.76 12.16
C GLU A 119 -1.72 -3.04 12.04
N ILE A 120 -1.25 -3.99 11.25
CA ILE A 120 -1.89 -5.29 11.06
C ILE A 120 -0.86 -6.41 11.21
N ALA A 121 -1.30 -7.56 11.71
CA ALA A 121 -0.48 -8.76 11.82
C ALA A 121 -0.78 -9.77 10.71
N ASP A 122 -1.96 -9.69 10.12
CA ASP A 122 -2.43 -10.56 9.04
C ASP A 122 -2.96 -9.71 7.89
N LEU A 123 -2.53 -10.02 6.66
CA LEU A 123 -2.97 -9.29 5.47
C LEU A 123 -4.49 -9.37 5.23
N LYS A 124 -5.17 -10.37 5.80
CA LYS A 124 -6.63 -10.46 5.76
C LYS A 124 -7.33 -9.27 6.41
N GLU A 125 -6.65 -8.59 7.33
CA GLU A 125 -7.20 -7.39 7.99
C GLU A 125 -7.30 -6.19 7.05
N LEU A 126 -6.63 -6.21 5.89
CA LEU A 126 -6.67 -5.10 4.93
C LEU A 126 -8.05 -4.89 4.31
N TYR A 127 -8.74 -5.96 3.95
CA TYR A 127 -10.05 -5.82 3.30
C TYR A 127 -11.06 -5.07 4.17
N PRO A 128 -11.31 -5.49 5.42
CA PRO A 128 -12.21 -4.73 6.28
C PRO A 128 -11.72 -3.32 6.57
N LEU A 129 -10.41 -3.11 6.66
CA LEU A 129 -9.83 -1.79 6.88
C LEU A 129 -10.13 -0.84 5.70
N VAL A 130 -9.95 -1.29 4.48
CA VAL A 130 -10.24 -0.52 3.27
C VAL A 130 -11.73 -0.22 3.15
N MET A 131 -12.58 -1.19 3.44
CA MET A 131 -14.04 -1.02 3.40
C MET A 131 -14.53 -0.04 4.46
N GLU A 132 -13.99 -0.09 5.67
CA GLU A 132 -14.32 0.85 6.73
C GLU A 132 -13.94 2.29 6.36
N GLN A 133 -12.78 2.50 5.77
CA GLN A 133 -12.34 3.82 5.32
C GLN A 133 -13.25 4.38 4.23
N GLU A 134 -13.71 3.54 3.32
CA GLU A 134 -14.64 3.93 2.26
C GLU A 134 -15.99 4.37 2.85
N GLU A 135 -16.53 3.65 3.83
CA GLU A 135 -17.76 4.02 4.53
C GLU A 135 -17.62 5.36 5.25
N LEU A 136 -16.52 5.58 5.97
CA LEU A 136 -16.24 6.83 6.65
C LEU A 136 -16.13 8.01 5.68
N ALA A 137 -15.49 7.81 4.55
CA ALA A 137 -15.40 8.83 3.49
C ALA A 137 -16.77 9.18 2.95
N ASN A 138 -17.64 8.19 2.72
CA ASN A 138 -19.00 8.40 2.26
C ASN A 138 -19.85 9.15 3.28
N VAL A 139 -19.73 8.83 4.56
CA VAL A 139 -20.42 9.54 5.66
C VAL A 139 -19.91 10.99 5.72
N GLY A 140 -18.62 11.22 5.60
CA GLY A 140 -18.04 12.55 5.58
C GLY A 140 -18.56 13.41 4.43
N LEU A 141 -18.70 12.84 3.24
CA LEU A 141 -19.27 13.50 2.08
C LEU A 141 -20.75 13.85 2.28
N LYS A 142 -21.54 12.97 2.86
CA LYS A 142 -22.93 13.21 3.19
C LYS A 142 -23.08 14.36 4.19
N ASN A 143 -22.27 14.37 5.23
CA ASN A 143 -22.28 15.42 6.24
C ASN A 143 -21.90 16.78 5.65
N ARG A 144 -20.93 16.84 4.74
CA ARG A 144 -20.56 18.08 4.03
C ARG A 144 -21.69 18.61 3.17
N ARG A 145 -22.46 17.73 2.53
CA ARG A 145 -23.63 18.13 1.72
C ARG A 145 -24.76 18.70 2.56
N HIS A 146 -24.90 18.27 3.80
CA HIS A 146 -25.90 18.79 4.73
C HIS A 146 -25.49 20.10 5.40
N GLN A 147 -24.23 20.47 5.34
CA GLN A 147 -23.72 21.74 5.87
C GLN A 147 -23.72 22.88 4.86
N CYS A 148 -24.04 22.59 3.65
CA CYS A 148 -24.30 23.57 2.59
C CYS A 148 -25.82 23.83 2.52
#